data_be800ca332c13c59afcd1d77f966af72
#
_entry.id   be800ca332c13c59afcd1d77f966af72
#
_cell.length_a   1.000
_cell.length_b   1.000
_cell.length_c   1.000
_cell.angle_alpha   90.00
_cell.angle_beta   90.00
_cell.angle_gamma   90.00
#
_symmetry.space_group_name_H-M   'P 1'
#
loop_
_entity.id
_entity.type
_entity.pdbx_description
1 polymer ?
#
loop_
_entity_poly.entity_id
_entity_poly.type
_entity_poly.pdbx_seq_one_letter_code
_entity_poly.pdbx_strand_id
1 'polypeptide(L)'
;MEKINLNEYLAANEYPGRGIAVAKAPDGRQMFIGYFIMGRSVNSRNRVFTETEDGIRTEAADPSKLTDPHLIIYAPVRVLGNKTIVTNGDQTDTIYELMDKQQTFEQALRTREFEPDGPNYTPRISGIMHIEDGSYNYAMSILKSNNGNPDQCNRYTFSYTCLLYTSDAADDRI
;
A
#
# COMPACT_ATOMS: atom_id res chain seq x y z
N MET A 1 -7.43 22.32 4.57
CA MET A 1 -6.66 21.10 4.82
C MET A 1 -5.24 21.52 5.17
N GLU A 2 -4.73 21.12 6.32
CA GLU A 2 -3.39 21.46 6.78
C GLU A 2 -2.35 20.74 5.91
N LYS A 3 -1.32 21.46 5.46
CA LYS A 3 -0.23 20.86 4.70
C LYS A 3 0.82 20.35 5.69
N ILE A 4 1.12 19.07 5.64
CA ILE A 4 2.14 18.43 6.46
C ILE A 4 3.38 18.19 5.59
N ASN A 5 4.55 18.55 6.12
CA ASN A 5 5.82 18.11 5.54
C ASN A 5 6.06 16.64 5.96
N LEU A 6 5.90 15.72 5.02
CA LEU A 6 6.01 14.29 5.30
C LEU A 6 7.40 13.90 5.84
N ASN A 7 8.48 14.52 5.34
CA ASN A 7 9.84 14.23 5.80
C ASN A 7 10.05 14.64 7.26
N GLU A 8 9.59 15.83 7.65
CA GLU A 8 9.66 16.30 9.02
C GLU A 8 8.79 15.44 9.95
N TYR A 9 7.58 15.08 9.51
CA TYR A 9 6.68 14.25 10.27
C TYR A 9 7.26 12.85 10.53
N LEU A 10 7.85 12.21 9.51
CA LEU A 10 8.48 10.89 9.64
C LEU A 10 9.76 10.95 10.48
N ALA A 11 10.57 12.00 10.31
CA ALA A 11 11.82 12.18 11.08
C ALA A 11 11.56 12.43 12.58
N ALA A 12 10.44 13.07 12.90
CA ALA A 12 10.03 13.31 14.31
C ALA A 12 9.43 12.08 15.00
N ASN A 13 9.17 11.00 14.27
CA ASN A 13 8.54 9.78 14.80
C ASN A 13 9.56 8.66 14.93
N GLU A 14 9.87 8.26 16.16
CA GLU A 14 10.83 7.17 16.45
C GLU A 14 10.42 5.83 15.83
N TYR A 15 9.13 5.62 15.60
CA TYR A 15 8.59 4.42 14.97
C TYR A 15 7.46 4.76 13.99
N PRO A 16 7.78 5.19 12.76
CA PRO A 16 6.77 5.51 11.75
C PRO A 16 5.98 4.26 11.27
N GLY A 17 6.42 3.05 11.61
CA GLY A 17 5.72 1.83 11.30
C GLY A 17 5.70 1.51 9.81
N ARG A 18 4.51 1.43 9.22
CA ARG A 18 4.28 1.14 7.80
C ARG A 18 3.36 2.19 7.21
N GLY A 19 3.62 2.60 5.97
CA GLY A 19 2.76 3.56 5.30
C GLY A 19 2.77 3.43 3.79
N ILE A 20 1.65 3.84 3.20
CA ILE A 20 1.48 3.98 1.76
C ILE A 20 1.26 5.46 1.46
N ALA A 21 1.98 5.99 0.50
CA ALA A 21 1.84 7.36 0.03
C ALA A 21 1.52 7.37 -1.47
N VAL A 22 0.57 8.19 -1.86
CA VAL A 22 0.28 8.49 -3.27
C VAL A 22 0.63 9.94 -3.52
N ALA A 23 1.42 10.20 -4.54
CA ALA A 23 1.89 11.52 -4.88
C ALA A 23 1.80 11.79 -6.38
N LYS A 24 1.59 13.04 -6.73
CA LYS A 24 1.64 13.56 -8.10
C LYS A 24 2.92 14.37 -8.27
N ALA A 25 3.61 14.18 -9.40
CA ALA A 25 4.77 14.98 -9.75
C ALA A 25 4.40 16.48 -9.87
N PRO A 26 5.33 17.39 -9.61
CA PRO A 26 5.05 18.84 -9.72
C PRO A 26 4.58 19.28 -11.11
N ASP A 27 5.03 18.61 -12.16
CA ASP A 27 4.62 18.85 -13.55
C ASP A 27 3.22 18.27 -13.88
N GLY A 28 2.64 17.52 -12.95
CA GLY A 28 1.34 16.90 -13.10
C GLY A 28 1.25 15.71 -14.05
N ARG A 29 2.37 15.26 -14.63
CA ARG A 29 2.42 14.23 -15.68
C ARG A 29 2.66 12.81 -15.16
N GLN A 30 3.17 12.69 -13.95
CA GLN A 30 3.53 11.41 -13.35
C GLN A 30 2.86 11.23 -11.99
N MET A 31 2.55 9.99 -11.68
CA MET A 31 2.05 9.57 -10.39
C MET A 31 3.02 8.59 -9.75
N PHE A 32 3.12 8.69 -8.45
CA PHE A 32 3.91 7.79 -7.63
C PHE A 32 3.03 7.16 -6.57
N ILE A 33 3.24 5.87 -6.34
CA ILE A 33 2.75 5.20 -5.17
C ILE A 33 3.96 4.58 -4.46
N GLY A 34 4.12 4.88 -3.19
CA GLY A 34 5.27 4.46 -2.40
C GLY A 34 4.83 3.67 -1.18
N TYR A 35 5.68 2.75 -0.76
CA TYR A 35 5.53 2.00 0.47
C TYR A 35 6.81 2.11 1.30
N PHE A 36 6.65 2.40 2.58
CA PHE A 36 7.75 2.35 3.54
C PHE A 36 7.40 1.44 4.71
N ILE A 37 8.42 0.83 5.28
CA ILE A 37 8.28 -0.10 6.38
C ILE A 37 9.43 0.00 7.37
N MET A 38 9.09 0.02 8.66
CA MET A 38 10.01 -0.13 9.77
C MET A 38 9.57 -1.32 10.63
N GLY A 39 10.44 -2.32 10.78
CA GLY A 39 10.19 -3.47 11.65
C GLY A 39 10.50 -3.17 13.12
N ARG A 40 9.72 -3.73 14.05
CA ARG A 40 9.98 -3.63 15.49
C ARG A 40 11.04 -4.62 15.97
N SER A 41 10.96 -5.87 15.54
CA SER A 41 11.87 -6.94 15.92
C SER A 41 13.08 -7.07 14.98
N VAL A 42 14.12 -7.76 15.43
CA VAL A 42 15.28 -8.11 14.58
C VAL A 42 14.83 -8.87 13.34
N ASN A 43 13.94 -9.86 13.49
CA ASN A 43 13.39 -10.61 12.36
C ASN A 43 12.65 -9.69 11.37
N SER A 44 11.78 -8.81 11.87
CA SER A 44 11.03 -7.90 11.00
C SER A 44 11.87 -6.81 10.32
N ARG A 45 13.07 -6.52 10.82
CA ARG A 45 14.06 -5.62 10.19
C ARG A 45 14.96 -6.33 9.18
N ASN A 46 15.01 -7.65 9.22
CA ASN A 46 15.85 -8.49 8.37
C ASN A 46 15.23 -8.67 6.98
N ARG A 47 14.99 -7.57 6.26
CA ARG A 47 14.43 -7.63 4.90
C ARG A 47 14.95 -6.53 4.00
N VAL A 48 14.97 -6.84 2.72
CA VAL A 48 15.26 -5.92 1.61
C VAL A 48 14.13 -6.01 0.60
N PHE A 49 14.03 -5.01 -0.26
CA PHE A 49 13.15 -5.04 -1.41
C PHE A 49 13.92 -5.52 -2.63
N THR A 50 13.31 -6.48 -3.34
CA THR A 50 13.85 -7.04 -4.60
C THR A 50 12.81 -6.84 -5.69
N GLU A 51 13.25 -6.37 -6.85
CA GLU A 51 12.42 -6.22 -8.03
C GLU A 51 12.01 -7.59 -8.59
N THR A 52 10.76 -7.70 -9.05
CA THR A 52 10.21 -8.87 -9.72
C THR A 52 9.62 -8.45 -11.07
N GLU A 53 9.23 -9.41 -11.90
CA GLU A 53 8.65 -9.16 -13.22
C GLU A 53 7.38 -8.26 -13.11
N ASP A 54 6.57 -8.44 -12.08
CA ASP A 54 5.29 -7.75 -11.88
C ASP A 54 5.25 -6.82 -10.67
N GLY A 55 6.42 -6.46 -10.10
CA GLY A 55 6.44 -5.55 -8.96
C GLY A 55 7.67 -5.64 -8.07
N ILE A 56 7.43 -5.73 -6.77
CA ILE A 56 8.49 -5.75 -5.74
C ILE A 56 8.13 -6.83 -4.71
N ARG A 57 9.15 -7.59 -4.27
CA ARG A 57 9.06 -8.57 -3.20
C ARG A 57 9.97 -8.20 -2.04
N THR A 58 9.60 -8.59 -0.83
CA THR A 58 10.51 -8.58 0.30
C THR A 58 11.29 -9.88 0.37
N GLU A 59 12.57 -9.81 0.69
CA GLU A 59 13.44 -10.94 0.93
C GLU A 59 14.23 -10.76 2.23
N ALA A 60 14.75 -11.86 2.80
CA ALA A 60 15.62 -11.76 3.96
C ALA A 60 16.95 -11.12 3.57
N ALA A 61 17.36 -10.05 4.26
CA ALA A 61 18.68 -9.46 4.10
C ALA A 61 19.80 -10.42 4.52
N ASP A 62 19.54 -11.20 5.57
CA ASP A 62 20.40 -12.27 6.06
C ASP A 62 19.54 -13.54 6.25
N PRO A 63 19.57 -14.50 5.32
CA PRO A 63 18.77 -15.72 5.42
C PRO A 63 19.02 -16.55 6.67
N SER A 64 20.22 -16.46 7.27
CA SER A 64 20.56 -17.20 8.49
C SER A 64 19.80 -16.71 9.74
N LYS A 65 19.26 -15.48 9.68
CA LYS A 65 18.49 -14.85 10.76
C LYS A 65 16.98 -14.90 10.54
N LEU A 66 16.53 -15.57 9.49
CA LEU A 66 15.12 -15.71 9.17
C LEU A 66 14.46 -16.73 10.11
N THR A 67 13.61 -16.27 11.00
CA THR A 67 12.92 -17.16 11.99
C THR A 67 11.47 -17.44 11.59
N ASP A 68 10.78 -16.48 11.00
CA ASP A 68 9.40 -16.63 10.53
C ASP A 68 9.22 -15.91 9.19
N PRO A 69 9.22 -16.63 8.07
CA PRO A 69 9.07 -16.03 6.74
C PRO A 69 7.65 -15.49 6.47
N HIS A 70 6.61 -16.11 7.04
CA HIS A 70 5.22 -15.81 6.68
C HIS A 70 4.79 -14.36 6.95
N LEU A 71 5.37 -13.72 7.97
CA LEU A 71 5.06 -12.35 8.34
C LEU A 71 5.94 -11.30 7.66
N ILE A 72 7.05 -11.73 7.03
CA ILE A 72 8.03 -10.77 6.49
C ILE A 72 8.31 -10.95 5.00
N ILE A 73 8.04 -12.12 4.42
CA ILE A 73 8.24 -12.39 2.99
C ILE A 73 6.89 -12.32 2.26
N TYR A 74 6.70 -11.29 1.47
CA TYR A 74 5.51 -11.06 0.66
C TYR A 74 5.84 -10.09 -0.48
N ALA A 75 4.93 -9.91 -1.43
CA ALA A 75 5.04 -8.89 -2.46
C ALA A 75 4.32 -7.60 -2.01
N PRO A 76 5.02 -6.55 -1.52
CA PRO A 76 4.35 -5.32 -1.15
C PRO A 76 3.79 -4.55 -2.34
N VAL A 77 4.29 -4.80 -3.55
CA VAL A 77 3.84 -4.15 -4.78
C VAL A 77 3.64 -5.19 -5.87
N ARG A 78 2.48 -5.15 -6.52
CA ARG A 78 2.21 -5.91 -7.76
C ARG A 78 1.49 -5.04 -8.78
N VAL A 79 1.80 -5.27 -10.06
CA VAL A 79 1.20 -4.56 -11.19
C VAL A 79 0.30 -5.50 -11.98
N LEU A 80 -0.95 -5.12 -12.16
CA LEU A 80 -1.96 -5.82 -12.96
C LEU A 80 -2.46 -4.90 -14.07
N GLY A 81 -1.91 -5.03 -15.27
CA GLY A 81 -2.22 -4.13 -16.39
C GLY A 81 -1.86 -2.68 -16.04
N ASN A 82 -2.85 -1.79 -16.04
CA ASN A 82 -2.69 -0.38 -15.68
C ASN A 82 -2.95 -0.08 -14.19
N LYS A 83 -2.98 -1.11 -13.35
CA LYS A 83 -3.21 -1.00 -11.91
C LYS A 83 -1.96 -1.36 -11.12
N THR A 84 -1.59 -0.51 -10.17
CA THR A 84 -0.52 -0.79 -9.20
C THR A 84 -1.13 -1.02 -7.84
N ILE A 85 -0.94 -2.20 -7.29
CA ILE A 85 -1.43 -2.63 -5.97
C ILE A 85 -0.28 -2.55 -4.98
N VAL A 86 -0.50 -1.91 -3.84
CA VAL A 86 0.52 -1.74 -2.79
C VAL A 86 -0.08 -2.08 -1.44
N THR A 87 0.57 -2.96 -0.67
CA THR A 87 0.10 -3.33 0.68
C THR A 87 1.24 -3.57 1.66
N ASN A 88 0.90 -3.74 2.92
CA ASN A 88 1.85 -4.05 3.98
C ASN A 88 1.95 -5.54 4.33
N GLY A 89 1.43 -6.44 3.49
CA GLY A 89 1.42 -7.88 3.77
C GLY A 89 0.99 -8.72 2.57
N ASP A 90 0.71 -9.99 2.82
CA ASP A 90 0.33 -11.00 1.83
C ASP A 90 -1.03 -10.75 1.14
N GLN A 91 -1.83 -9.80 1.63
CA GLN A 91 -3.07 -9.43 0.96
C GLN A 91 -2.87 -8.83 -0.44
N THR A 92 -1.65 -8.43 -0.81
CA THR A 92 -1.33 -8.01 -2.18
C THR A 92 -1.69 -9.11 -3.18
N ASP A 93 -1.27 -10.34 -2.90
CA ASP A 93 -1.55 -11.49 -3.76
C ASP A 93 -3.05 -11.77 -3.83
N THR A 94 -3.74 -11.69 -2.69
CA THR A 94 -5.21 -11.84 -2.67
C THR A 94 -5.91 -10.81 -3.55
N ILE A 95 -5.50 -9.54 -3.46
CA ILE A 95 -6.09 -8.46 -4.28
C ILE A 95 -5.77 -8.71 -5.75
N TYR A 96 -4.53 -9.01 -6.07
CA TYR A 96 -4.09 -9.29 -7.44
C TYR A 96 -4.88 -10.43 -8.07
N GLU A 97 -4.93 -11.58 -7.43
CA GLU A 97 -5.59 -12.79 -7.95
C GLU A 97 -7.11 -12.62 -8.11
N LEU A 98 -7.77 -11.93 -7.18
CA LEU A 98 -9.21 -11.73 -7.27
C LEU A 98 -9.56 -10.64 -8.29
N MET A 99 -8.73 -9.62 -8.45
CA MET A 99 -8.93 -8.61 -9.49
C MET A 99 -8.64 -9.17 -10.88
N ASP A 100 -7.67 -10.07 -11.04
CA ASP A 100 -7.43 -10.81 -12.29
C ASP A 100 -8.67 -11.65 -12.68
N LYS A 101 -9.42 -12.14 -11.69
CA LYS A 101 -10.72 -12.81 -11.85
C LYS A 101 -11.92 -11.84 -11.92
N GLN A 102 -11.68 -10.56 -12.27
CA GLN A 102 -12.70 -9.53 -12.48
C GLN A 102 -13.46 -9.10 -11.20
N GLN A 103 -12.94 -9.38 -10.02
CA GLN A 103 -13.49 -8.83 -8.78
C GLN A 103 -12.95 -7.42 -8.53
N THR A 104 -13.65 -6.64 -7.71
CA THR A 104 -13.19 -5.31 -7.33
C THR A 104 -12.17 -5.38 -6.18
N PHE A 105 -11.42 -4.27 -6.00
CA PHE A 105 -10.52 -4.09 -4.87
C PHE A 105 -11.22 -4.30 -3.52
N GLU A 106 -12.42 -3.75 -3.36
CA GLU A 106 -13.23 -3.89 -2.14
C GLU A 106 -13.71 -5.33 -1.93
N GLN A 107 -14.11 -6.03 -3.02
CA GLN A 107 -14.51 -7.43 -2.93
C GLN A 107 -13.34 -8.31 -2.48
N ALA A 108 -12.15 -8.08 -3.01
CA ALA A 108 -10.95 -8.78 -2.58
C ALA A 108 -10.66 -8.54 -1.09
N LEU A 109 -10.73 -7.31 -0.63
CA LEU A 109 -10.47 -6.95 0.76
C LEU A 109 -11.53 -7.48 1.75
N ARG A 110 -12.74 -7.80 1.29
CA ARG A 110 -13.75 -8.46 2.16
C ARG A 110 -13.35 -9.86 2.60
N THR A 111 -12.46 -10.52 1.87
CA THR A 111 -11.94 -11.85 2.21
C THR A 111 -10.80 -11.82 3.22
N ARG A 112 -10.32 -10.64 3.61
CA ARG A 112 -9.17 -10.43 4.49
C ARG A 112 -9.57 -9.67 5.74
N GLU A 113 -8.76 -9.83 6.78
CA GLU A 113 -8.85 -9.11 8.04
C GLU A 113 -7.48 -8.53 8.40
N PHE A 114 -7.32 -7.95 9.58
CA PHE A 114 -6.01 -7.55 10.13
C PHE A 114 -5.09 -8.76 10.33
N GLU A 115 -3.80 -8.53 10.64
CA GLU A 115 -2.84 -9.62 10.88
C GLU A 115 -3.20 -10.38 12.17
N PRO A 116 -3.09 -11.73 12.18
CA PRO A 116 -3.42 -12.56 13.35
C PRO A 116 -2.25 -12.59 14.36
N ASP A 117 -1.61 -11.44 14.59
CA ASP A 117 -0.43 -11.27 15.45
C ASP A 117 -0.79 -10.75 16.85
N GLY A 118 -1.75 -11.38 17.49
CA GLY A 118 -2.14 -11.01 18.86
C GLY A 118 -0.94 -10.83 19.81
N PRO A 119 -0.97 -9.84 20.69
CA PRO A 119 -2.05 -8.90 21.00
C PRO A 119 -2.08 -7.64 20.10
N ASN A 120 -1.18 -7.50 19.11
CA ASN A 120 -1.05 -6.29 18.30
C ASN A 120 -2.19 -6.14 17.29
N TYR A 121 -2.64 -7.27 16.70
CA TYR A 121 -3.60 -7.29 15.61
C TYR A 121 -3.28 -6.21 14.56
N THR A 122 -2.05 -6.30 14.01
CA THR A 122 -1.48 -5.28 13.12
C THR A 122 -2.44 -4.97 11.96
N PRO A 123 -2.82 -3.72 11.78
CA PRO A 123 -3.71 -3.34 10.69
C PRO A 123 -3.12 -3.66 9.32
N ARG A 124 -3.94 -4.17 8.42
CA ARG A 124 -3.59 -4.30 7.00
C ARG A 124 -3.95 -3.01 6.29
N ILE A 125 -2.96 -2.35 5.72
CA ILE A 125 -3.15 -1.19 4.85
C ILE A 125 -2.94 -1.62 3.40
N SER A 126 -3.77 -1.10 2.51
CA SER A 126 -3.72 -1.40 1.09
C SER A 126 -3.98 -0.14 0.28
N GLY A 127 -3.30 -0.01 -0.85
CA GLY A 127 -3.52 1.02 -1.83
C GLY A 127 -3.60 0.40 -3.22
N ILE A 128 -4.42 0.99 -4.07
CA ILE A 128 -4.45 0.71 -5.50
C ILE A 128 -4.45 2.02 -6.26
N MET A 129 -3.64 2.11 -7.28
CA MET A 129 -3.63 3.21 -8.24
C MET A 129 -3.95 2.66 -9.61
N HIS A 130 -4.88 3.28 -10.30
CA HIS A 130 -5.31 2.93 -11.64
C HIS A 130 -5.11 4.14 -12.55
N ILE A 131 -4.33 3.96 -13.62
CA ILE A 131 -4.03 5.01 -14.61
C ILE A 131 -4.80 4.72 -15.88
N GLU A 132 -5.62 5.67 -16.29
CA GLU A 132 -6.33 5.69 -17.57
C GLU A 132 -6.05 7.02 -18.28
N ASP A 133 -6.36 7.10 -19.59
CA ASP A 133 -6.06 8.21 -20.47
C ASP A 133 -6.34 9.59 -19.83
N GLY A 134 -5.28 10.32 -19.50
CA GLY A 134 -5.34 11.66 -18.92
C GLY A 134 -5.91 11.76 -17.49
N SER A 135 -6.16 10.63 -16.84
CA SER A 135 -6.67 10.60 -15.45
C SER A 135 -6.00 9.49 -14.63
N TYR A 136 -6.14 9.58 -13.33
CA TYR A 136 -5.83 8.47 -12.43
C TYR A 136 -6.85 8.42 -11.29
N ASN A 137 -7.15 7.20 -10.90
CA ASN A 137 -7.95 6.89 -9.73
C ASN A 137 -7.07 6.16 -8.73
N TYR A 138 -7.27 6.41 -7.45
CA TYR A 138 -6.67 5.58 -6.42
C TYR A 138 -7.64 5.34 -5.28
N ALA A 139 -7.48 4.21 -4.63
CA ALA A 139 -8.18 3.90 -3.41
C ALA A 139 -7.19 3.45 -2.34
N MET A 140 -7.50 3.76 -1.09
CA MET A 140 -6.74 3.35 0.08
C MET A 140 -7.66 2.66 1.06
N SER A 141 -7.20 1.60 1.70
CA SER A 141 -7.98 0.83 2.65
C SER A 141 -7.18 0.51 3.91
N ILE A 142 -7.89 0.41 5.02
CA ILE A 142 -7.38 -0.13 6.26
C ILE A 142 -8.36 -1.14 6.83
N LEU A 143 -7.83 -2.32 7.19
CA LEU A 143 -8.51 -3.38 7.93
C LEU A 143 -7.88 -3.43 9.31
N LYS A 144 -8.64 -3.20 10.37
CA LYS A 144 -8.11 -3.20 11.72
C LYS A 144 -9.08 -3.82 12.72
N SER A 145 -8.55 -4.37 13.81
CA SER A 145 -9.36 -4.84 14.92
C SER A 145 -10.18 -3.71 15.55
N ASN A 146 -11.35 -4.02 16.05
CA ASN A 146 -12.15 -3.09 16.82
C ASN A 146 -11.65 -3.07 18.27
N ASN A 147 -10.80 -2.09 18.60
CA ASN A 147 -10.20 -1.92 19.93
C ASN A 147 -9.48 -3.18 20.46
N GLY A 148 -8.78 -3.91 19.58
CA GLY A 148 -8.06 -5.14 19.95
C GLY A 148 -8.95 -6.38 20.09
N ASN A 149 -10.22 -6.31 19.67
CA ASN A 149 -11.09 -7.49 19.63
C ASN A 149 -10.72 -8.37 18.43
N PRO A 150 -10.31 -9.65 18.65
CA PRO A 150 -9.90 -10.55 17.57
C PRO A 150 -11.04 -10.95 16.64
N ASP A 151 -12.28 -10.88 17.10
CA ASP A 151 -13.47 -11.35 16.37
C ASP A 151 -14.15 -10.23 15.56
N GLN A 152 -13.59 -9.02 15.59
CA GLN A 152 -14.20 -7.85 14.95
C GLN A 152 -13.19 -7.09 14.09
N CYS A 153 -13.44 -7.05 12.78
CA CYS A 153 -12.64 -6.30 11.82
C CYS A 153 -13.40 -5.07 11.30
N ASN A 154 -12.89 -3.90 11.63
CA ASN A 154 -13.32 -2.64 11.02
C ASN A 154 -12.66 -2.49 9.65
N ARG A 155 -13.45 -2.09 8.64
CA ARG A 155 -13.06 -1.96 7.23
C ARG A 155 -13.34 -0.55 6.74
N TYR A 156 -12.32 0.14 6.30
CA TYR A 156 -12.43 1.48 5.73
C TYR A 156 -11.80 1.49 4.35
N THR A 157 -12.49 2.04 3.37
CA THR A 157 -11.95 2.28 2.03
C THR A 157 -12.29 3.70 1.60
N PHE A 158 -11.30 4.39 1.07
CA PHE A 158 -11.39 5.77 0.57
C PHE A 158 -10.97 5.76 -0.88
N SER A 159 -11.81 6.28 -1.77
CA SER A 159 -11.57 6.34 -3.20
C SER A 159 -11.47 7.78 -3.67
N TYR A 160 -10.53 8.04 -4.58
CA TYR A 160 -10.23 9.37 -5.10
C TYR A 160 -10.04 9.30 -6.61
N THR A 161 -10.55 10.32 -7.31
CA THR A 161 -10.36 10.52 -8.74
C THR A 161 -9.65 11.85 -8.95
N CYS A 162 -8.61 11.86 -9.78
CA CYS A 162 -7.84 13.05 -10.09
C CYS A 162 -7.55 13.11 -11.60
N LEU A 163 -7.52 14.32 -12.17
CA LEU A 163 -7.10 14.54 -13.55
C LEU A 163 -5.59 14.76 -13.60
N LEU A 164 -4.93 14.14 -14.55
CA LEU A 164 -3.58 14.50 -14.96
C LEU A 164 -3.67 15.72 -15.90
N TYR A 165 -2.86 16.75 -15.66
CA TYR A 165 -2.79 17.88 -16.57
C TYR A 165 -2.10 17.43 -17.87
N THR A 166 -2.83 17.50 -18.98
CA THR A 166 -2.22 17.49 -20.30
C THR A 166 -1.86 18.92 -20.68
N SER A 167 -0.85 19.11 -21.51
CA SER A 167 -0.33 20.44 -21.89
C SER A 167 -1.35 21.34 -22.61
N ASP A 168 -2.49 20.80 -23.02
CA ASP A 168 -3.52 21.49 -23.78
C ASP A 168 -4.68 22.03 -22.91
N ALA A 169 -4.67 21.78 -21.61
CA ALA A 169 -5.72 22.29 -20.71
C ALA A 169 -5.45 23.71 -20.16
N ALA A 170 -4.46 24.41 -20.69
CA ALA A 170 -3.99 25.70 -20.13
C ALA A 170 -4.65 26.93 -20.73
N ASP A 171 -5.60 26.84 -21.69
CA ASP A 171 -6.07 28.00 -22.46
C ASP A 171 -7.55 28.36 -22.35
N ASP A 172 -8.30 27.77 -21.43
CA ASP A 172 -9.70 28.15 -21.19
C ASP A 172 -9.88 28.91 -19.87
N ARG A 173 -9.10 29.98 -19.66
CA ARG A 173 -9.42 31.03 -18.70
C ARG A 173 -9.62 32.36 -19.44
N ILE A 174 -10.81 32.55 -19.95
CA ILE A 174 -11.35 33.87 -20.22
C ILE A 174 -12.38 34.18 -19.15
#